data_393ba73f10c28322477850b33cb9f00a
#
_entry.id   393ba73f10c28322477850b33cb9f00a
#
_cell.length_a   1.000
_cell.length_b   1.000
_cell.length_c   1.000
_cell.angle_alpha   90.00
_cell.angle_beta   90.00
_cell.angle_gamma   90.00
#
_symmetry.space_group_name_H-M   'P 1'
#
loop_
_entity.id
_entity.type
_entity.pdbx_description
1 polymer ?
#
loop_
_entity_poly.entity_id
_entity_poly.type
_entity_poly.pdbx_seq_one_letter_code
_entity_poly.pdbx_strand_id
1 'polypeptide(L)'
;EIAAAGTAAQTLDGKGKLLMPGLVDGHTHTCQQLLRGRVADEYPMIWTRFLVPFESNLQPEDSYVSGQLACLEMIKNGTTAFAESGGVHMERVADAVIESGMRAAIAKSTMDMGNAITGAMKETAQEAIDNTIDLYKRYQGAGDGRIDIWFAIRQVMTCSRELISMVGENAKKYHTGIHAH
;
A
#
# COMPACT_ATOMS: atom_id res chain seq x y z
N GLU A 1 -2.50 -40.46 6.01
CA GLU A 1 -2.93 -39.22 5.31
C GLU A 1 -1.83 -38.72 4.36
N ILE A 2 -0.56 -38.66 4.79
CA ILE A 2 0.55 -38.18 3.93
C ILE A 2 0.75 -39.05 2.69
N ALA A 3 0.60 -40.37 2.82
CA ALA A 3 0.73 -41.31 1.69
C ALA A 3 -0.35 -41.13 0.60
N ALA A 4 -1.47 -40.48 0.93
CA ALA A 4 -2.55 -40.21 -0.02
C ALA A 4 -2.38 -38.86 -0.76
N ALA A 5 -1.41 -38.01 -0.37
CA ALA A 5 -1.18 -36.70 -0.95
C ALA A 5 -0.43 -36.70 -2.30
N GLY A 6 0.05 -37.90 -2.77
CA GLY A 6 0.79 -38.03 -4.03
C GLY A 6 2.28 -37.68 -3.91
N THR A 7 2.93 -37.49 -5.06
CA THR A 7 4.35 -37.09 -5.12
C THR A 7 4.50 -35.59 -5.04
N ALA A 8 5.33 -35.08 -4.11
CA ALA A 8 5.67 -33.66 -3.99
C ALA A 8 6.93 -33.32 -4.81
N ALA A 9 6.98 -32.12 -5.41
CA ALA A 9 8.19 -31.64 -6.08
C ALA A 9 9.31 -31.31 -5.08
N GLN A 10 8.94 -30.96 -3.84
CA GLN A 10 9.87 -30.69 -2.74
C GLN A 10 9.25 -31.14 -1.41
N THR A 11 10.06 -31.71 -0.54
CA THR A 11 9.66 -32.09 0.82
C THR A 11 10.52 -31.32 1.81
N LEU A 12 9.85 -30.66 2.79
CA LEU A 12 10.52 -29.96 3.87
C LEU A 12 10.33 -30.72 5.18
N ASP A 13 11.42 -30.94 5.93
CA ASP A 13 11.33 -31.51 7.27
C ASP A 13 10.80 -30.50 8.27
N GLY A 14 9.57 -30.72 8.73
CA GLY A 14 8.87 -29.90 9.72
C GLY A 14 9.05 -30.37 11.17
N LYS A 15 9.93 -31.33 11.46
CA LYS A 15 10.11 -31.86 12.81
C LYS A 15 10.54 -30.74 13.78
N GLY A 16 9.78 -30.57 14.87
CA GLY A 16 10.00 -29.53 15.87
C GLY A 16 9.61 -28.11 15.39
N LYS A 17 8.92 -27.97 14.25
CA LYS A 17 8.44 -26.69 13.72
C LYS A 17 6.92 -26.60 13.78
N LEU A 18 6.43 -25.38 13.85
CA LEU A 18 5.01 -25.06 13.69
C LEU A 18 4.77 -24.54 12.26
N LEU A 19 3.84 -25.15 11.55
CA LEU A 19 3.35 -24.63 10.28
C LEU A 19 2.15 -23.74 10.55
N MET A 20 2.20 -22.49 10.08
CA MET A 20 1.13 -21.51 10.23
C MET A 20 0.98 -20.69 8.94
N PRO A 21 -0.18 -20.07 8.70
CA PRO A 21 -0.30 -19.07 7.64
C PRO A 21 0.70 -17.93 7.84
N GLY A 22 1.15 -17.31 6.74
CA GLY A 22 1.98 -16.11 6.81
C GLY A 22 1.25 -14.97 7.51
N LEU A 23 2.00 -14.07 8.12
CA LEU A 23 1.44 -12.88 8.77
C LEU A 23 0.85 -11.95 7.72
N VAL A 24 -0.18 -11.20 8.12
CA VAL A 24 -0.81 -10.16 7.30
C VAL A 24 -0.65 -8.82 8.02
N ASP A 25 -0.04 -7.86 7.36
CA ASP A 25 0.02 -6.48 7.84
C ASP A 25 -1.20 -5.72 7.30
N GLY A 26 -2.13 -5.37 8.18
CA GLY A 26 -3.39 -4.71 7.82
C GLY A 26 -3.27 -3.21 7.57
N HIS A 27 -2.11 -2.58 7.84
CA HIS A 27 -1.92 -1.14 7.66
C HIS A 27 -0.45 -0.75 7.60
N THR A 28 0.02 -0.35 6.44
CA THR A 28 1.39 0.13 6.26
C THR A 28 1.47 1.30 5.28
N HIS A 29 2.59 2.04 5.32
CA HIS A 29 2.98 3.06 4.35
C HIS A 29 4.35 2.70 3.77
N THR A 30 4.35 1.95 2.69
CA THR A 30 5.57 1.44 2.07
C THR A 30 6.47 2.53 1.50
N CYS A 31 5.89 3.65 1.05
CA CYS A 31 6.66 4.80 0.57
C CYS A 31 7.45 5.54 1.67
N GLN A 32 7.17 5.28 2.96
CA GLN A 32 7.81 5.96 4.09
C GLN A 32 9.04 5.21 4.67
N GLN A 33 9.41 4.05 4.13
CA GLN A 33 10.48 3.23 4.72
C GLN A 33 11.84 3.93 4.75
N LEU A 34 12.10 4.86 3.85
CA LEU A 34 13.33 5.65 3.82
C LEU A 34 13.44 6.67 4.97
N LEU A 35 12.34 6.92 5.70
CA LEU A 35 12.32 7.74 6.93
C LEU A 35 12.61 6.96 8.21
N ARG A 36 12.79 5.65 8.13
CA ARG A 36 13.01 4.81 9.32
C ARG A 36 14.12 5.34 10.21
N GLY A 37 13.81 5.51 11.50
CA GLY A 37 14.73 6.01 12.51
C GLY A 37 15.06 7.51 12.43
N ARG A 38 14.43 8.26 11.52
CA ARG A 38 14.71 9.69 11.32
C ARG A 38 13.74 10.63 12.02
N VAL A 39 12.52 10.18 12.30
CA VAL A 39 11.43 11.05 12.77
C VAL A 39 10.73 10.54 14.03
N ALA A 40 11.28 9.53 14.70
CA ALA A 40 10.64 8.89 15.86
C ALA A 40 10.42 9.83 17.05
N ASP A 41 11.31 10.81 17.24
CA ASP A 41 11.29 11.74 18.39
C ASP A 41 10.77 13.14 18.01
N GLU A 42 10.24 13.31 16.80
CA GLU A 42 9.81 14.60 16.29
C GLU A 42 8.37 14.96 16.73
N TYR A 43 8.25 15.63 17.87
CA TYR A 43 6.99 16.08 18.44
C TYR A 43 6.90 17.63 18.43
N PRO A 44 5.72 18.21 18.30
CA PRO A 44 4.42 17.67 17.88
C PRO A 44 4.24 17.70 16.34
N MET A 45 3.09 17.19 15.86
CA MET A 45 2.66 17.34 14.47
C MET A 45 3.60 16.71 13.44
N ILE A 46 4.14 15.52 13.74
CA ILE A 46 5.03 14.76 12.88
C ILE A 46 4.49 14.64 11.44
N TRP A 47 3.17 14.43 11.29
CA TRP A 47 2.54 14.24 9.99
C TRP A 47 2.71 15.45 9.08
N THR A 48 2.33 16.65 9.53
CA THR A 48 2.40 17.88 8.71
C THR A 48 3.81 18.44 8.59
N ARG A 49 4.67 18.21 9.60
CA ARG A 49 6.03 18.77 9.62
C ARG A 49 7.04 17.92 8.85
N PHE A 50 6.85 16.59 8.81
CA PHE A 50 7.83 15.68 8.24
C PHE A 50 7.25 14.74 7.19
N LEU A 51 6.16 14.02 7.50
CA LEU A 51 5.66 12.98 6.60
C LEU A 51 5.09 13.55 5.32
N VAL A 52 4.23 14.58 5.39
CA VAL A 52 3.66 15.22 4.19
C VAL A 52 4.74 15.87 3.34
N PRO A 53 5.65 16.72 3.87
CA PRO A 53 6.75 17.25 3.09
C PRO A 53 7.64 16.18 2.47
N PHE A 54 7.93 15.11 3.19
CA PHE A 54 8.72 14.00 2.66
C PHE A 54 7.99 13.32 1.49
N GLU A 55 6.77 12.84 1.70
CA GLU A 55 5.99 12.16 0.67
C GLU A 55 5.76 13.04 -0.56
N SER A 56 5.49 14.34 -0.36
CA SER A 56 5.25 15.29 -1.46
C SER A 56 6.45 15.49 -2.40
N ASN A 57 7.65 15.15 -1.94
CA ASN A 57 8.90 15.32 -2.69
C ASN A 57 9.48 13.99 -3.22
N LEU A 58 8.88 12.85 -2.87
CA LEU A 58 9.33 11.56 -3.40
C LEU A 58 9.26 11.54 -4.93
N GLN A 59 10.31 11.00 -5.54
CA GLN A 59 10.31 10.67 -6.95
C GLN A 59 9.84 9.23 -7.16
N PRO A 60 9.43 8.85 -8.37
CA PRO A 60 8.99 7.48 -8.65
C PRO A 60 9.99 6.41 -8.20
N GLU A 61 11.28 6.65 -8.38
CA GLU A 61 12.34 5.73 -7.99
C GLU A 61 12.47 5.60 -6.46
N ASP A 62 12.25 6.68 -5.71
CA ASP A 62 12.25 6.64 -4.24
C ASP A 62 11.14 5.74 -3.72
N SER A 63 9.94 5.85 -4.30
CA SER A 63 8.79 5.00 -3.95
C SER A 63 9.04 3.53 -4.29
N TYR A 64 9.70 3.26 -5.41
CA TYR A 64 10.10 1.90 -5.79
C TYR A 64 11.09 1.29 -4.79
N VAL A 65 12.20 1.98 -4.51
CA VAL A 65 13.22 1.51 -3.55
C VAL A 65 12.63 1.35 -2.15
N SER A 66 11.79 2.30 -1.72
CA SER A 66 11.08 2.22 -0.44
C SER A 66 10.15 1.01 -0.38
N GLY A 67 9.42 0.73 -1.45
CA GLY A 67 8.58 -0.45 -1.61
C GLY A 67 9.37 -1.76 -1.55
N GLN A 68 10.53 -1.83 -2.23
CA GLN A 68 11.42 -2.98 -2.15
C GLN A 68 11.92 -3.23 -0.73
N LEU A 69 12.32 -2.17 -0.01
CA LEU A 69 12.76 -2.26 1.37
C LEU A 69 11.63 -2.77 2.28
N ALA A 70 10.41 -2.26 2.11
CA ALA A 70 9.24 -2.73 2.85
C ALA A 70 9.00 -4.23 2.62
N CYS A 71 8.96 -4.66 1.36
CA CYS A 71 8.77 -6.07 1.00
C CYS A 71 9.85 -6.97 1.58
N LEU A 72 11.13 -6.57 1.48
CA LEU A 72 12.25 -7.31 2.04
C LEU A 72 12.11 -7.53 3.55
N GLU A 73 11.79 -6.47 4.29
CA GLU A 73 11.58 -6.53 5.73
C GLU A 73 10.38 -7.44 6.09
N MET A 74 9.27 -7.30 5.38
CA MET A 74 8.09 -8.13 5.58
C MET A 74 8.38 -9.60 5.35
N ILE A 75 9.04 -9.95 4.25
CA ILE A 75 9.41 -11.34 3.92
C ILE A 75 10.32 -11.93 5.02
N LYS A 76 11.32 -11.19 5.46
CA LYS A 76 12.24 -11.63 6.53
C LYS A 76 11.53 -11.87 7.86
N ASN A 77 10.42 -11.20 8.10
CA ASN A 77 9.62 -11.34 9.33
C ASN A 77 8.40 -12.26 9.17
N GLY A 78 8.24 -12.93 8.02
CA GLY A 78 7.16 -13.89 7.78
C GLY A 78 5.81 -13.27 7.40
N THR A 79 5.78 -11.98 7.06
CA THR A 79 4.61 -11.32 6.48
C THR A 79 4.52 -11.70 5.00
N THR A 80 3.35 -12.15 4.57
CA THR A 80 3.11 -12.63 3.19
C THR A 80 2.10 -11.79 2.42
N ALA A 81 1.35 -10.94 3.13
CA ALA A 81 0.39 -10.01 2.53
C ALA A 81 0.32 -8.72 3.36
N PHE A 82 0.01 -7.62 2.71
CA PHE A 82 -0.20 -6.34 3.41
C PHE A 82 -1.27 -5.47 2.72
N ALA A 83 -1.81 -4.51 3.49
CA ALA A 83 -2.65 -3.44 3.00
C ALA A 83 -1.90 -2.11 3.08
N GLU A 84 -1.60 -1.54 1.92
CA GLU A 84 -0.99 -0.22 1.77
C GLU A 84 -2.05 0.87 1.95
N SER A 85 -1.84 1.77 2.88
CA SER A 85 -2.83 2.80 3.24
C SER A 85 -2.69 4.11 2.45
N GLY A 86 -1.92 4.07 1.38
CA GLY A 86 -1.77 5.17 0.44
C GLY A 86 -0.47 5.94 0.57
N GLY A 87 0.07 6.29 -0.56
CA GLY A 87 1.27 7.08 -0.75
C GLY A 87 1.24 7.75 -2.12
N VAL A 88 2.40 8.18 -2.58
CA VAL A 88 2.61 8.72 -3.93
C VAL A 88 3.37 7.72 -4.79
N HIS A 89 3.23 7.82 -6.12
CA HIS A 89 3.87 6.94 -7.09
C HIS A 89 3.61 5.45 -6.82
N MET A 90 2.35 5.12 -6.52
CA MET A 90 1.97 3.77 -6.10
C MET A 90 2.08 2.73 -7.21
N GLU A 91 2.14 3.15 -8.47
CA GLU A 91 2.51 2.30 -9.60
C GLU A 91 3.93 1.71 -9.42
N ARG A 92 4.86 2.50 -8.89
CA ARG A 92 6.23 2.04 -8.62
C ARG A 92 6.30 1.11 -7.41
N VAL A 93 5.46 1.35 -6.41
CA VAL A 93 5.30 0.40 -5.30
C VAL A 93 4.72 -0.91 -5.80
N ALA A 94 3.71 -0.87 -6.68
CA ALA A 94 3.12 -2.08 -7.27
C ALA A 94 4.17 -2.90 -8.04
N ASP A 95 5.06 -2.25 -8.81
CA ASP A 95 6.18 -2.91 -9.50
C ASP A 95 7.08 -3.66 -8.49
N ALA A 96 7.49 -2.99 -7.40
CA ALA A 96 8.32 -3.58 -6.35
C ALA A 96 7.63 -4.79 -5.67
N VAL A 97 6.32 -4.69 -5.42
CA VAL A 97 5.53 -5.79 -4.82
C VAL A 97 5.43 -6.97 -5.76
N ILE A 98 5.20 -6.75 -7.06
CA ILE A 98 5.15 -7.81 -8.08
C ILE A 98 6.47 -8.57 -8.12
N GLU A 99 7.60 -7.85 -8.18
CA GLU A 99 8.94 -8.44 -8.21
C GLU A 99 9.28 -9.22 -6.95
N SER A 100 8.86 -8.74 -5.78
CA SER A 100 9.09 -9.42 -4.51
C SER A 100 8.32 -10.73 -4.34
N GLY A 101 7.26 -10.93 -5.12
CA GLY A 101 6.36 -12.07 -4.98
C GLY A 101 5.30 -11.93 -3.87
N MET A 102 5.24 -10.83 -3.17
CA MET A 102 4.26 -10.59 -2.10
C MET A 102 2.83 -10.35 -2.64
N ARG A 103 1.87 -10.44 -1.73
CA ARG A 103 0.47 -10.04 -1.97
C ARG A 103 0.23 -8.68 -1.34
N ALA A 104 -0.51 -7.81 -2.03
CA ALA A 104 -0.87 -6.52 -1.47
C ALA A 104 -2.23 -6.03 -1.95
N ALA A 105 -2.96 -5.38 -1.04
CA ALA A 105 -3.99 -4.42 -1.38
C ALA A 105 -3.34 -3.04 -1.39
N ILE A 106 -3.22 -2.43 -2.57
CA ILE A 106 -2.51 -1.17 -2.77
C ILE A 106 -3.52 -0.05 -2.96
N ALA A 107 -3.41 0.99 -2.15
CA ALA A 107 -4.19 2.21 -2.28
C ALA A 107 -3.28 3.40 -2.60
N LYS A 108 -3.79 4.34 -3.38
CA LYS A 108 -3.16 5.64 -3.62
C LYS A 108 -3.65 6.63 -2.55
N SER A 109 -2.78 7.50 -2.05
CA SER A 109 -3.20 8.61 -1.19
C SER A 109 -4.19 9.51 -1.92
N THR A 110 -5.32 9.83 -1.29
CA THR A 110 -6.33 10.74 -1.84
C THR A 110 -6.66 11.84 -0.83
N MET A 111 -6.40 13.07 -1.20
CA MET A 111 -6.66 14.27 -0.40
C MET A 111 -6.93 15.45 -1.33
N ASP A 112 -8.03 16.17 -1.09
CA ASP A 112 -8.41 17.38 -1.84
C ASP A 112 -8.56 18.61 -0.95
N MET A 113 -8.35 18.46 0.37
CA MET A 113 -8.46 19.53 1.36
C MET A 113 -7.19 19.62 2.22
N GLY A 114 -6.89 20.82 2.67
CA GLY A 114 -5.82 21.11 3.62
C GLY A 114 -4.73 22.02 3.05
N ASN A 115 -4.33 23.01 3.83
CA ASN A 115 -3.30 24.00 3.43
C ASN A 115 -1.87 23.46 3.55
N ALA A 116 -1.66 22.38 4.31
CA ALA A 116 -0.37 21.76 4.49
C ALA A 116 -0.04 20.72 3.41
N ILE A 117 -1.00 20.41 2.53
CA ILE A 117 -0.83 19.42 1.47
C ILE A 117 -0.26 20.12 0.24
N THR A 118 0.86 19.61 -0.26
CA THR A 118 1.61 20.21 -1.38
C THR A 118 2.12 19.12 -2.33
N GLY A 119 2.66 19.54 -3.47
CA GLY A 119 3.32 18.66 -4.41
C GLY A 119 2.42 17.55 -4.94
N ALA A 120 2.98 16.36 -5.08
CA ALA A 120 2.31 15.17 -5.63
C ALA A 120 1.13 14.65 -4.78
N MET A 121 0.93 15.18 -3.57
CA MET A 121 -0.17 14.76 -2.70
C MET A 121 -1.42 15.63 -2.83
N LYS A 122 -1.35 16.78 -3.54
CA LYS A 122 -2.49 17.69 -3.69
C LYS A 122 -3.20 17.45 -5.01
N GLU A 123 -4.45 17.06 -4.93
CA GLU A 123 -5.30 16.77 -6.09
C GLU A 123 -6.69 17.37 -5.86
N THR A 124 -7.44 17.58 -6.93
CA THR A 124 -8.89 17.75 -6.86
C THR A 124 -9.55 16.40 -6.61
N ALA A 125 -10.80 16.41 -6.13
CA ALA A 125 -11.56 15.17 -5.93
C ALA A 125 -11.61 14.31 -7.21
N GLN A 126 -11.83 14.95 -8.37
CA GLN A 126 -11.89 14.24 -9.64
C GLN A 126 -10.53 13.65 -10.04
N GLU A 127 -9.44 14.41 -9.94
CA GLU A 127 -8.09 13.91 -10.22
C GLU A 127 -7.70 12.72 -9.32
N ALA A 128 -8.05 12.79 -8.03
CA ALA A 128 -7.77 11.70 -7.09
C ALA A 128 -8.47 10.40 -7.49
N ILE A 129 -9.73 10.49 -7.94
CA ILE A 129 -10.49 9.34 -8.43
C ILE A 129 -9.94 8.84 -9.77
N ASP A 130 -9.68 9.73 -10.73
CA ASP A 130 -9.20 9.35 -12.06
C ASP A 130 -7.83 8.66 -11.96
N ASN A 131 -6.92 9.19 -11.15
CA ASN A 131 -5.61 8.59 -10.90
C ASN A 131 -5.70 7.22 -10.20
N THR A 132 -6.66 7.04 -9.27
CA THR A 132 -6.91 5.73 -8.65
C THR A 132 -7.47 4.74 -9.65
N ILE A 133 -8.40 5.16 -10.51
CA ILE A 133 -8.96 4.32 -11.57
C ILE A 133 -7.88 3.93 -12.59
N ASP A 134 -6.95 4.82 -12.89
CA ASP A 134 -5.85 4.52 -13.79
C ASP A 134 -4.89 3.48 -13.19
N LEU A 135 -4.56 3.62 -11.90
CA LEU A 135 -3.81 2.61 -11.16
C LEU A 135 -4.54 1.26 -11.16
N TYR A 136 -5.87 1.27 -10.91
CA TYR A 136 -6.70 0.06 -10.96
C TYR A 136 -6.63 -0.63 -12.32
N LYS A 137 -6.82 0.10 -13.41
CA LYS A 137 -6.78 -0.46 -14.78
C LYS A 137 -5.43 -1.10 -15.11
N ARG A 138 -4.35 -0.58 -14.56
CA ARG A 138 -2.99 -1.05 -14.84
C ARG A 138 -2.55 -2.22 -13.99
N TYR A 139 -3.00 -2.29 -12.73
CA TYR A 139 -2.43 -3.21 -11.75
C TYR A 139 -3.42 -4.15 -11.07
N GLN A 140 -4.74 -3.96 -11.23
CA GLN A 140 -5.71 -4.89 -10.63
C GLN A 140 -5.49 -6.31 -11.16
N GLY A 141 -5.27 -7.26 -10.25
CA GLY A 141 -5.00 -8.65 -10.58
C GLY A 141 -3.58 -8.91 -11.12
N ALA A 142 -2.71 -7.91 -11.17
CA ALA A 142 -1.32 -8.09 -11.58
C ALA A 142 -0.57 -9.08 -10.67
N GLY A 143 0.60 -9.55 -11.13
CA GLY A 143 1.40 -10.52 -10.38
C GLY A 143 0.67 -11.84 -10.14
N ASP A 144 -0.03 -12.36 -11.14
CA ASP A 144 -0.82 -13.59 -11.04
C ASP A 144 -1.91 -13.53 -9.95
N GLY A 145 -2.63 -12.41 -9.89
CA GLY A 145 -3.73 -12.20 -8.93
C GLY A 145 -3.26 -11.85 -7.51
N ARG A 146 -2.00 -11.43 -7.33
CA ARG A 146 -1.48 -11.05 -6.02
C ARG A 146 -1.70 -9.58 -5.65
N ILE A 147 -2.02 -8.72 -6.62
CA ILE A 147 -2.24 -7.30 -6.42
C ILE A 147 -3.73 -6.97 -6.51
N ASP A 148 -4.25 -6.35 -5.47
CA ASP A 148 -5.54 -5.70 -5.45
C ASP A 148 -5.36 -4.18 -5.34
N ILE A 149 -6.10 -3.41 -6.12
CA ILE A 149 -6.11 -1.96 -6.01
C ILE A 149 -7.37 -1.51 -5.27
N TRP A 150 -7.16 -0.80 -4.17
CA TRP A 150 -8.22 -0.25 -3.34
C TRP A 150 -8.30 1.27 -3.49
N PHE A 151 -9.49 1.81 -3.29
CA PHE A 151 -9.64 3.25 -3.09
C PHE A 151 -9.19 3.63 -1.68
N ALA A 152 -8.87 4.92 -1.48
CA ALA A 152 -8.46 5.39 -0.17
C ALA A 152 -9.15 6.69 0.24
N ILE A 153 -9.28 6.87 1.55
CA ILE A 153 -9.53 8.13 2.22
C ILE A 153 -8.33 8.34 3.14
N ARG A 154 -7.40 9.24 2.76
CA ARG A 154 -6.17 9.43 3.55
C ARG A 154 -6.50 9.78 5.00
N GLN A 155 -7.36 10.76 5.19
CA GLN A 155 -7.97 11.12 6.48
C GLN A 155 -9.29 11.82 6.20
N VAL A 156 -10.28 11.65 7.06
CA VAL A 156 -11.59 12.30 6.90
C VAL A 156 -11.44 13.82 6.87
N MET A 157 -10.50 14.40 7.64
CA MET A 157 -10.26 15.84 7.71
C MET A 157 -9.56 16.43 6.49
N THR A 158 -8.96 15.60 5.64
CA THR A 158 -8.25 16.03 4.41
C THR A 158 -9.01 15.69 3.14
N CYS A 159 -10.22 15.16 3.29
CA CYS A 159 -11.08 14.78 2.17
C CYS A 159 -12.42 15.52 2.24
N SER A 160 -12.81 16.17 1.15
CA SER A 160 -14.14 16.77 1.02
C SER A 160 -15.23 15.69 1.07
N ARG A 161 -16.45 16.11 1.36
CA ARG A 161 -17.62 15.21 1.29
C ARG A 161 -17.82 14.67 -0.14
N GLU A 162 -17.49 15.48 -1.14
CA GLU A 162 -17.52 15.08 -2.55
C GLU A 162 -16.55 13.93 -2.80
N LEU A 163 -15.29 14.07 -2.44
CA LEU A 163 -14.28 13.02 -2.59
C LEU A 163 -14.67 11.74 -1.85
N ILE A 164 -15.15 11.84 -0.61
CA ILE A 164 -15.60 10.68 0.18
C ILE A 164 -16.74 9.95 -0.52
N SER A 165 -17.74 10.68 -1.06
CA SER A 165 -18.83 10.08 -1.82
C SER A 165 -18.33 9.38 -3.07
N MET A 166 -17.48 10.03 -3.86
CA MET A 166 -16.89 9.48 -5.08
C MET A 166 -16.06 8.22 -4.80
N VAL A 167 -15.29 8.19 -3.70
CA VAL A 167 -14.56 6.99 -3.27
C VAL A 167 -15.52 5.83 -3.01
N GLY A 168 -16.60 6.06 -2.24
CA GLY A 168 -17.60 5.04 -1.96
C GLY A 168 -18.30 4.50 -3.19
N GLU A 169 -18.71 5.39 -4.11
CA GLU A 169 -19.37 5.04 -5.36
C GLU A 169 -18.45 4.22 -6.28
N ASN A 170 -17.20 4.65 -6.42
CA ASN A 170 -16.25 3.96 -7.28
C ASN A 170 -15.78 2.62 -6.69
N ALA A 171 -15.52 2.53 -5.38
CA ALA A 171 -15.20 1.25 -4.75
C ALA A 171 -16.33 0.22 -4.98
N LYS A 172 -17.59 0.64 -4.85
CA LYS A 172 -18.73 -0.20 -5.16
C LYS A 172 -18.79 -0.58 -6.65
N LYS A 173 -18.59 0.37 -7.55
CA LYS A 173 -18.60 0.16 -9.01
C LYS A 173 -17.52 -0.81 -9.47
N TYR A 174 -16.33 -0.73 -8.89
CA TYR A 174 -15.18 -1.57 -9.23
C TYR A 174 -15.07 -2.84 -8.37
N HIS A 175 -16.04 -3.07 -7.46
CA HIS A 175 -16.08 -4.21 -6.54
C HIS A 175 -14.77 -4.39 -5.76
N THR A 176 -14.21 -3.31 -5.24
CA THR A 176 -12.95 -3.31 -4.50
C THR A 176 -13.09 -2.65 -3.13
N GLY A 177 -12.04 -2.74 -2.32
CA GLY A 177 -12.01 -2.23 -0.96
C GLY A 177 -11.75 -0.72 -0.85
N ILE A 178 -11.91 -0.21 0.36
CA ILE A 178 -11.53 1.14 0.76
C ILE A 178 -10.59 1.05 1.96
N HIS A 179 -9.45 1.73 1.87
CA HIS A 179 -8.55 1.92 3.00
C HIS A 179 -8.71 3.35 3.55
N ALA A 180 -8.82 3.49 4.86
CA ALA A 180 -9.02 4.78 5.51
C ALA A 180 -8.28 4.86 6.85
N HIS A 181 -7.89 6.06 7.22
CA HIS A 181 -7.39 6.40 8.56
C HIS A 181 -8.49 7.00 9.41
#